data_760aa56618dfeb3e7d82ab8ec50f44a3
#
_entry.id   760aa56618dfeb3e7d82ab8ec50f44a3
#
_cell.length_a   1.000
_cell.length_b   1.000
_cell.length_c   1.000
_cell.angle_alpha   90.00
_cell.angle_beta   90.00
_cell.angle_gamma   90.00
#
_symmetry.space_group_name_H-M   'P 1'
#
loop_
_entity.id
_entity.type
_entity.pdbx_description
1 polymer ?
#
loop_
_entity_poly.entity_id
_entity_poly.type
_entity_poly.pdbx_seq_one_letter_code
_entity_poly.pdbx_strand_id
1 'polypeptide(L)'
;MRVSAVVNTYNEEHNISRCLKSVDPYVDEIVVVDMHSVDKTVEMIRKFTDKVWQHEYVGYVEPARNFAISKAEGDWIFLIDADEVLPNTLGEQLRKLTDRSNHAFYRIPRRNFIFGKNLIHSGWWPDYQIRFFK
;
A
#
# COMPACT_ATOMS: atom_id res chain seq x y z
N MET A 1 -8.28 -2.60 -16.91
CA MET A 1 -8.47 -1.47 -15.95
C MET A 1 -7.16 -1.15 -15.27
N ARG A 2 -6.92 0.14 -14.98
CA ARG A 2 -5.69 0.61 -14.33
C ARG A 2 -5.77 0.43 -12.81
N VAL A 3 -4.64 0.07 -12.21
CA VAL A 3 -4.50 -0.10 -10.76
C VAL A 3 -3.51 0.91 -10.22
N SER A 4 -3.91 1.66 -9.19
CA SER A 4 -3.04 2.55 -8.43
C SER A 4 -2.69 1.91 -7.09
N ALA A 5 -1.40 1.69 -6.81
CA ALA A 5 -0.95 1.45 -5.45
C ALA A 5 -0.86 2.78 -4.70
N VAL A 6 -1.44 2.83 -3.52
CA VAL A 6 -1.43 4.02 -2.66
C VAL A 6 -0.73 3.68 -1.35
N VAL A 7 0.32 4.43 -1.05
CA VAL A 7 1.19 4.21 0.12
C VAL A 7 1.30 5.50 0.94
N ASN A 8 1.09 5.39 2.24
CA ASN A 8 1.44 6.45 3.19
C ASN A 8 2.70 6.06 3.94
N THR A 9 3.58 7.02 4.20
CA THR A 9 4.87 6.74 4.82
C THR A 9 5.33 7.86 5.74
N TYR A 10 6.06 7.46 6.79
CA TYR A 10 6.77 8.34 7.70
C TYR A 10 7.97 7.60 8.30
N ASN A 11 9.20 8.05 7.96
CA ASN A 11 10.46 7.47 8.43
C ASN A 11 10.55 5.93 8.24
N GLU A 12 10.37 5.49 7.00
CA GLU A 12 10.35 4.07 6.61
C GLU A 12 11.53 3.68 5.70
N GLU A 13 12.70 4.32 5.87
CA GLU A 13 13.88 4.06 5.01
C GLU A 13 14.29 2.58 4.97
N HIS A 14 14.03 1.80 6.04
CA HIS A 14 14.37 0.39 6.10
C HIS A 14 13.36 -0.54 5.41
N ASN A 15 12.15 -0.07 5.15
CA ASN A 15 11.04 -0.89 4.65
C ASN A 15 10.53 -0.44 3.27
N ILE A 16 10.53 0.85 2.99
CA ILE A 16 9.83 1.42 1.85
C ILE A 16 10.25 0.82 0.50
N SER A 17 11.53 0.60 0.27
CA SER A 17 12.01 0.00 -0.99
C SER A 17 11.49 -1.41 -1.20
N ARG A 18 11.42 -2.21 -0.14
CA ARG A 18 10.88 -3.57 -0.18
C ARG A 18 9.38 -3.57 -0.48
N CYS A 19 8.64 -2.66 0.15
CA CYS A 19 7.22 -2.46 -0.10
C CYS A 19 6.98 -2.11 -1.58
N LEU A 20 7.57 -1.02 -2.07
CA LEU A 20 7.36 -0.53 -3.43
C LEU A 20 7.79 -1.56 -4.48
N LYS A 21 8.93 -2.22 -4.29
CA LYS A 21 9.40 -3.28 -5.18
C LYS A 21 8.43 -4.46 -5.27
N SER A 22 7.69 -4.74 -4.19
CA SER A 22 6.72 -5.83 -4.18
C SER A 22 5.44 -5.52 -4.96
N VAL A 23 5.05 -4.26 -5.08
CA VAL A 23 3.81 -3.85 -5.76
C VAL A 23 4.04 -3.44 -7.21
N ASP A 24 5.21 -2.89 -7.52
CA ASP A 24 5.56 -2.33 -8.83
C ASP A 24 5.19 -3.23 -10.03
N PRO A 25 5.43 -4.56 -10.02
CA PRO A 25 5.08 -5.42 -11.15
C PRO A 25 3.57 -5.59 -11.40
N TYR A 26 2.73 -5.20 -10.45
CA TYR A 26 1.29 -5.51 -10.47
C TYR A 26 0.39 -4.29 -10.59
N VAL A 27 0.96 -3.08 -10.65
CA VAL A 27 0.20 -1.83 -10.69
C VAL A 27 0.60 -0.98 -11.89
N ASP A 28 -0.25 -0.04 -12.26
CA ASP A 28 0.01 0.87 -13.38
C ASP A 28 0.55 2.22 -12.90
N GLU A 29 0.36 2.52 -11.60
CA GLU A 29 0.97 3.67 -10.93
C GLU A 29 1.20 3.40 -9.44
N ILE A 30 2.18 4.11 -8.89
CA ILE A 30 2.44 4.15 -7.46
C ILE A 30 2.30 5.61 -7.01
N VAL A 31 1.39 5.83 -6.08
CA VAL A 31 1.13 7.12 -5.43
C VAL A 31 1.62 7.03 -3.99
N VAL A 32 2.53 7.92 -3.61
CA VAL A 32 3.06 7.97 -2.24
C VAL A 32 2.77 9.32 -1.61
N VAL A 33 2.27 9.29 -0.39
CA VAL A 33 2.16 10.47 0.46
C VAL A 33 3.07 10.31 1.66
N ASP A 34 4.09 11.15 1.71
CA ASP A 34 5.06 11.21 2.78
C ASP A 34 4.62 12.22 3.84
N MET A 35 4.64 11.81 5.10
CA MET A 35 4.25 12.66 6.22
C MET A 35 5.47 13.36 6.86
N HIS A 36 6.27 14.03 6.00
CA HIS A 36 7.49 14.75 6.39
C HIS A 36 8.58 13.90 7.03
N SER A 37 8.94 12.79 6.36
CA SER A 37 10.09 11.96 6.76
C SER A 37 11.37 12.79 6.80
N VAL A 38 12.20 12.52 7.81
CA VAL A 38 13.49 13.18 8.05
C VAL A 38 14.68 12.27 7.72
N ASP A 39 14.42 11.02 7.37
CA ASP A 39 15.38 10.01 6.95
C ASP A 39 15.47 9.92 5.40
N LYS A 40 16.02 8.84 4.86
CA LYS A 40 16.16 8.64 3.40
C LYS A 40 14.90 8.13 2.70
N THR A 41 13.75 8.09 3.37
CA THR A 41 12.51 7.54 2.82
C THR A 41 12.16 8.16 1.46
N VAL A 42 12.09 9.48 1.35
CA VAL A 42 11.69 10.17 0.11
C VAL A 42 12.69 9.93 -1.03
N GLU A 43 14.00 9.93 -0.73
CA GLU A 43 15.03 9.60 -1.73
C GLU A 43 14.83 8.20 -2.31
N MET A 44 14.48 7.23 -1.46
CA MET A 44 14.25 5.85 -1.88
C MET A 44 12.97 5.70 -2.71
N ILE A 45 11.90 6.41 -2.36
CA ILE A 45 10.62 6.41 -3.09
C ILE A 45 10.81 6.90 -4.52
N ARG A 46 11.60 7.96 -4.73
CA ARG A 46 11.82 8.56 -6.04
C ARG A 46 12.52 7.66 -7.05
N LYS A 47 13.05 6.51 -6.62
CA LYS A 47 13.56 5.46 -7.52
C LYS A 47 12.44 4.65 -8.20
N PHE A 48 11.20 4.73 -7.68
CA PHE A 48 10.04 3.98 -8.16
C PHE A 48 8.98 4.87 -8.82
N THR A 49 8.79 6.08 -8.30
CA THR A 49 7.75 6.98 -8.78
C THR A 49 8.10 8.45 -8.56
N ASP A 50 7.60 9.31 -9.47
CA ASP A 50 7.62 10.76 -9.31
C ASP A 50 6.33 11.27 -8.64
N LYS A 51 5.32 10.42 -8.48
CA LYS A 51 4.03 10.74 -7.83
C LYS A 51 4.17 10.70 -6.31
N VAL A 52 4.90 11.67 -5.77
CA VAL A 52 5.19 11.81 -4.34
C VAL A 52 4.67 13.17 -3.85
N TRP A 53 3.81 13.14 -2.87
CA TRP A 53 3.27 14.34 -2.20
C TRP A 53 3.61 14.32 -0.72
N GLN A 54 3.55 15.49 -0.10
CA GLN A 54 3.69 15.63 1.34
C GLN A 54 2.36 16.00 2.00
N HIS A 55 2.13 15.50 3.20
CA HIS A 55 0.99 15.81 4.03
C HIS A 55 1.41 15.85 5.48
N GLU A 56 0.79 16.72 6.29
CA GLU A 56 1.07 16.78 7.71
C GLU A 56 0.72 15.48 8.43
N TYR A 57 1.55 15.11 9.40
CA TYR A 57 1.24 14.05 10.34
C TYR A 57 0.52 14.63 11.55
N VAL A 58 -0.76 14.32 11.67
CA VAL A 58 -1.64 14.82 12.73
C VAL A 58 -1.87 13.81 13.86
N GLY A 59 -0.97 12.83 14.02
CA GLY A 59 -1.04 11.78 15.04
C GLY A 59 -1.71 10.48 14.56
N TYR A 60 -2.32 10.46 13.36
CA TYR A 60 -2.92 9.29 12.73
C TYR A 60 -2.90 9.43 11.20
N VAL A 61 -3.02 8.31 10.49
CA VAL A 61 -2.75 8.23 9.04
C VAL A 61 -3.95 8.59 8.16
N GLU A 62 -5.15 8.56 8.66
CA GLU A 62 -6.38 8.63 7.85
C GLU A 62 -6.48 9.91 6.98
N PRO A 63 -6.15 11.12 7.46
CA PRO A 63 -6.20 12.31 6.61
C PRO A 63 -5.21 12.24 5.44
N ALA A 64 -3.98 11.77 5.71
CA ALA A 64 -2.97 11.58 4.68
C ALA A 64 -3.37 10.47 3.71
N ARG A 65 -4.03 9.41 4.18
CA ARG A 65 -4.56 8.31 3.36
C ARG A 65 -5.66 8.80 2.42
N ASN A 66 -6.63 9.55 2.90
CA ASN A 66 -7.68 10.13 2.07
C ASN A 66 -7.11 11.08 1.01
N PHE A 67 -6.12 11.89 1.40
CA PHE A 67 -5.40 12.73 0.45
C PHE A 67 -4.66 11.90 -0.60
N ALA A 68 -3.98 10.83 -0.20
CA ALA A 68 -3.27 9.95 -1.13
C ALA A 68 -4.23 9.26 -2.12
N ILE A 69 -5.38 8.77 -1.65
CA ILE A 69 -6.43 8.19 -2.49
C ILE A 69 -6.91 9.22 -3.52
N SER A 70 -7.09 10.48 -3.15
CA SER A 70 -7.52 11.54 -4.07
C SER A 70 -6.51 11.86 -5.18
N LYS A 71 -5.25 11.40 -5.07
CA LYS A 71 -4.19 11.56 -6.08
C LYS A 71 -4.08 10.37 -7.03
N ALA A 72 -4.76 9.28 -6.73
CA ALA A 72 -4.75 8.09 -7.58
C ALA A 72 -5.63 8.31 -8.82
N GLU A 73 -5.16 7.85 -9.98
CA GLU A 73 -5.83 7.99 -11.28
C GLU A 73 -6.32 6.64 -11.83
N GLY A 74 -6.06 5.55 -11.13
CA GLY A 74 -6.50 4.20 -11.52
C GLY A 74 -7.98 3.96 -11.29
N ASP A 75 -8.54 3.02 -12.03
CA ASP A 75 -9.91 2.52 -11.84
C ASP A 75 -10.05 1.73 -10.53
N TRP A 76 -8.93 1.15 -10.10
CA TRP A 76 -8.79 0.38 -8.86
C TRP A 76 -7.68 0.94 -8.00
N ILE A 77 -7.92 1.01 -6.72
CA ILE A 77 -6.96 1.44 -5.70
C ILE A 77 -6.55 0.26 -4.85
N PHE A 78 -5.24 0.05 -4.71
CA PHE A 78 -4.65 -0.90 -3.78
C PHE A 78 -3.93 -0.14 -2.67
N LEU A 79 -4.47 -0.22 -1.45
CA LEU A 79 -3.84 0.37 -0.26
C LEU A 79 -2.83 -0.61 0.35
N ILE A 80 -1.61 -0.15 0.56
CA ILE A 80 -0.57 -0.91 1.25
C ILE A 80 0.22 0.01 2.17
N ASP A 81 0.53 -0.45 3.37
CA ASP A 81 1.34 0.30 4.32
C ASP A 81 2.84 0.13 3.99
N ALA A 82 3.65 1.14 4.28
CA ALA A 82 5.06 1.21 3.87
C ALA A 82 5.95 0.07 4.41
N ASP A 83 5.52 -0.58 5.48
CA ASP A 83 6.18 -1.72 6.10
C ASP A 83 5.62 -3.09 5.67
N GLU A 84 4.62 -3.09 4.78
CA GLU A 84 4.00 -4.30 4.23
C GLU A 84 4.67 -4.75 2.92
N VAL A 85 4.50 -6.03 2.60
CA VAL A 85 5.00 -6.64 1.35
C VAL A 85 3.86 -7.40 0.68
N LEU A 86 3.64 -7.14 -0.60
CA LEU A 86 2.66 -7.85 -1.43
C LEU A 86 3.28 -9.17 -1.94
N PRO A 87 2.73 -10.36 -1.56
CA PRO A 87 3.16 -11.62 -2.15
C PRO A 87 2.83 -11.68 -3.65
N ASN A 88 3.71 -12.27 -4.47
CA ASN A 88 3.53 -12.39 -5.92
C ASN A 88 2.19 -13.03 -6.30
N THR A 89 1.81 -14.10 -5.60
CA THR A 89 0.54 -14.82 -5.84
C THR A 89 -0.69 -13.91 -5.64
N LEU A 90 -0.64 -13.02 -4.64
CA LEU A 90 -1.71 -12.06 -4.41
C LEU A 90 -1.69 -10.95 -5.48
N GLY A 91 -0.52 -10.44 -5.85
CA GLY A 91 -0.38 -9.45 -6.92
C GLY A 91 -0.98 -9.92 -8.24
N GLU A 92 -0.68 -11.16 -8.65
CA GLU A 92 -1.29 -11.78 -9.84
C GLU A 92 -2.82 -11.91 -9.72
N GLN A 93 -3.33 -12.24 -8.53
CA GLN A 93 -4.77 -12.31 -8.30
C GLN A 93 -5.43 -10.94 -8.40
N LEU A 94 -4.85 -9.90 -7.82
CA LEU A 94 -5.38 -8.53 -7.91
C LEU A 94 -5.52 -8.08 -9.37
N ARG A 95 -4.52 -8.33 -10.21
CA ARG A 95 -4.60 -8.02 -11.66
C ARG A 95 -5.75 -8.75 -12.36
N LYS A 96 -5.96 -10.04 -12.07
CA LYS A 96 -7.06 -10.81 -12.65
C LYS A 96 -8.44 -10.32 -12.21
N LEU A 97 -8.55 -9.79 -10.99
CA LEU A 97 -9.80 -9.29 -10.45
C LEU A 97 -10.26 -7.99 -11.14
N THR A 98 -9.34 -7.16 -11.63
CA THR A 98 -9.70 -5.89 -12.28
C THR A 98 -10.59 -6.07 -13.51
N ASP A 99 -10.41 -7.16 -14.25
CA ASP A 99 -11.09 -7.38 -15.53
C ASP A 99 -12.38 -8.20 -15.40
N ARG A 100 -12.58 -8.88 -14.29
CA ARG A 100 -13.65 -9.87 -14.13
C ARG A 100 -14.63 -9.57 -13.00
N SER A 101 -14.41 -8.49 -12.26
CA SER A 101 -15.15 -8.26 -11.02
C SER A 101 -16.38 -7.39 -11.18
N ASN A 102 -17.51 -7.90 -10.69
CA ASN A 102 -18.71 -7.12 -10.41
C ASN A 102 -18.71 -6.51 -9.00
N HIS A 103 -17.65 -6.75 -8.22
CA HIS A 103 -17.52 -6.24 -6.86
C HIS A 103 -16.88 -4.86 -6.85
N ALA A 104 -17.29 -4.02 -5.89
CA ALA A 104 -16.73 -2.68 -5.70
C ALA A 104 -15.46 -2.68 -4.81
N PHE A 105 -15.27 -3.70 -4.00
CA PHE A 105 -14.11 -3.82 -3.11
C PHE A 105 -13.81 -5.26 -2.73
N TYR A 106 -12.57 -5.47 -2.26
CA TYR A 106 -12.09 -6.72 -1.69
C TYR A 106 -11.44 -6.50 -0.34
N ARG A 107 -11.67 -7.45 0.57
CA ARG A 107 -10.99 -7.52 1.84
C ARG A 107 -9.80 -8.47 1.70
N ILE A 108 -8.64 -7.99 2.10
CA ILE A 108 -7.39 -8.75 2.01
C ILE A 108 -6.94 -9.11 3.42
N PRO A 109 -6.64 -10.38 3.71
CA PRO A 109 -6.11 -10.77 5.01
C PRO A 109 -4.65 -10.33 5.15
N ARG A 110 -4.35 -9.63 6.25
CA ARG A 110 -3.00 -9.22 6.63
C ARG A 110 -2.39 -10.24 7.58
N ARG A 111 -1.17 -10.70 7.27
CA ARG A 111 -0.38 -11.49 8.21
C ARG A 111 0.49 -10.58 9.06
N ASN A 112 0.39 -10.75 10.37
CA ASN A 112 1.15 -9.98 11.34
C ASN A 112 2.31 -10.82 11.87
N PHE A 113 3.56 -10.30 11.69
CA PHE A 113 4.78 -10.90 12.23
C PHE A 113 5.27 -10.04 13.38
N ILE A 114 5.34 -10.61 14.58
CA ILE A 114 5.90 -9.95 15.76
C ILE A 114 7.02 -10.82 16.31
N PHE A 115 8.18 -10.22 16.57
CA PHE A 115 9.40 -10.92 17.00
C PHE A 115 9.77 -12.11 16.09
N GLY A 116 9.60 -11.94 14.75
CA GLY A 116 9.90 -12.96 13.77
C GLY A 116 8.90 -14.13 13.71
N LYS A 117 7.80 -14.06 14.46
CA LYS A 117 6.74 -15.09 14.48
C LYS A 117 5.47 -14.59 13.80
N ASN A 118 4.87 -15.47 12.97
CA ASN A 118 3.55 -15.23 12.40
C ASN A 118 2.48 -15.44 13.49
N LEU A 119 1.69 -14.41 13.75
CA LEU A 119 0.60 -14.46 14.74
C LEU A 119 -0.67 -15.01 14.09
N ILE A 120 -1.12 -16.19 14.54
CA ILE A 120 -2.28 -16.90 13.98
C ILE A 120 -3.43 -17.06 15.00
N HIS A 121 -3.25 -16.62 16.24
CA HIS A 121 -4.21 -16.76 17.33
C HIS A 121 -4.71 -15.41 17.83
N SER A 122 -5.76 -15.41 18.65
CA SER A 122 -6.29 -14.23 19.36
C SER A 122 -6.71 -13.07 18.43
N GLY A 123 -7.32 -13.37 17.27
CA GLY A 123 -7.78 -12.36 16.31
C GLY A 123 -6.69 -11.75 15.42
N TRP A 124 -5.42 -12.19 15.53
CA TRP A 124 -4.33 -11.74 14.69
C TRP A 124 -4.32 -12.36 13.28
N TRP A 125 -5.08 -13.44 13.08
CA TRP A 125 -5.23 -14.11 11.79
C TRP A 125 -6.59 -14.82 11.70
N PRO A 126 -7.34 -14.66 10.59
CA PRO A 126 -7.12 -13.67 9.53
C PRO A 126 -7.54 -12.26 9.98
N ASP A 127 -6.67 -11.27 9.73
CA ASP A 127 -6.95 -9.84 9.94
C ASP A 127 -7.35 -9.22 8.59
N TYR A 128 -8.65 -9.17 8.31
CA TYR A 128 -9.19 -8.69 7.04
C TYR A 128 -9.31 -7.17 6.98
N GLN A 129 -8.64 -6.56 6.01
CA GLN A 129 -8.70 -5.13 5.74
C GLN A 129 -9.27 -4.87 4.34
N ILE A 130 -10.08 -3.82 4.18
CA ILE A 130 -10.46 -3.34 2.83
C ILE A 130 -9.22 -2.65 2.25
N ARG A 131 -8.61 -3.27 1.25
CA ARG A 131 -7.34 -2.82 0.68
C ARG A 131 -7.38 -2.67 -0.84
N PHE A 132 -8.40 -3.21 -1.51
CA PHE A 132 -8.54 -3.16 -2.96
C PHE A 132 -9.97 -2.79 -3.35
N PHE A 133 -10.16 -1.65 -4.03
CA PHE A 133 -11.48 -1.10 -4.33
C PHE A 133 -11.44 -0.16 -5.54
N LYS A 134 -12.67 0.11 -6.09
CA LYS A 134 -12.89 1.09 -7.17
C LYS A 134 -13.04 2.50 -6.63
#